data_d78362e90da2ebfafe3c744a608b741f
#
_entry.id   d78362e90da2ebfafe3c744a608b741f
#
_cell.length_a   1.000
_cell.length_b   1.000
_cell.length_c   1.000
_cell.angle_alpha   90.00
_cell.angle_beta   90.00
_cell.angle_gamma   90.00
#
_symmetry.space_group_name_H-M   'P 1'
#
loop_
_entity.id
_entity.type
_entity.pdbx_description
1 polymer ?
#
loop_
_entity_poly.entity_id
_entity_poly.type
_entity_poly.pdbx_seq_one_letter_code
_entity_poly.pdbx_strand_id
1 'polypeptide(L)'
;IERFYVEDQDMDKIMDKGIESMLQELDPHSVYIPKSDVQKANEPLDGSFVGVGIAFQLVKDTINVVEVIHGGPAEKVGMQPGDKVVQVNGNPAVGDSITNKWVYDHLRGKKNTRVKLGIKRGDANSLIDFDILRDAVPINSVNTFFMIDK
;
A
#
# COMPACT_ATOMS: atom_id res chain seq x y z
N ILE A 1 -15.70 -27.63 -16.60
CA ILE A 1 -15.86 -26.21 -16.99
C ILE A 1 -14.79 -25.89 -18.04
N GLU A 2 -13.51 -26.14 -17.80
CA GLU A 2 -12.36 -25.82 -18.66
C GLU A 2 -12.46 -26.37 -20.10
N ARG A 3 -13.17 -27.48 -20.29
CA ARG A 3 -13.31 -28.18 -21.62
C ARG A 3 -14.51 -27.75 -22.45
N PHE A 4 -15.49 -27.05 -21.86
CA PHE A 4 -16.79 -26.77 -22.48
C PHE A 4 -17.21 -25.30 -22.44
N TYR A 5 -16.35 -24.43 -21.92
CA TYR A 5 -16.62 -23.00 -21.91
C TYR A 5 -16.02 -22.33 -23.15
N VAL A 6 -16.72 -21.33 -23.68
CA VAL A 6 -16.38 -20.69 -24.96
C VAL A 6 -15.15 -19.78 -24.86
N GLU A 7 -14.81 -19.31 -23.64
CA GLU A 7 -13.68 -18.44 -23.37
C GLU A 7 -12.75 -19.08 -22.33
N ASP A 8 -11.44 -18.82 -22.43
CA ASP A 8 -10.46 -19.22 -21.43
C ASP A 8 -10.79 -18.56 -20.09
N GLN A 9 -11.12 -19.35 -19.09
CA GLN A 9 -11.46 -18.91 -17.75
C GLN A 9 -10.30 -19.18 -16.79
N ASP A 10 -10.02 -18.18 -15.94
CA ASP A 10 -9.06 -18.34 -14.86
C ASP A 10 -9.68 -19.22 -13.75
N MET A 11 -9.33 -20.51 -13.78
CA MET A 11 -9.87 -21.52 -12.85
C MET A 11 -9.49 -21.21 -11.40
N ASP A 12 -8.33 -20.62 -11.14
CA ASP A 12 -7.90 -20.26 -9.78
C ASP A 12 -8.84 -19.19 -9.20
N LYS A 13 -9.21 -18.18 -9.98
CA LYS A 13 -10.17 -17.16 -9.54
C LYS A 13 -11.58 -17.71 -9.31
N ILE A 14 -12.01 -18.67 -10.13
CA ILE A 14 -13.32 -19.31 -9.96
C ILE A 14 -13.32 -20.15 -8.69
N MET A 15 -12.25 -20.90 -8.44
CA MET A 15 -12.10 -21.69 -7.21
C MET A 15 -12.04 -20.83 -5.96
N ASP A 16 -11.25 -19.74 -5.98
CA ASP A 16 -11.16 -18.80 -4.86
C ASP A 16 -12.53 -18.22 -4.51
N LYS A 17 -13.29 -17.74 -5.51
CA LYS A 17 -14.66 -17.25 -5.30
C LYS A 17 -15.63 -18.33 -4.79
N GLY A 18 -15.49 -19.56 -5.26
CA GLY A 18 -16.28 -20.69 -4.80
C GLY A 18 -16.03 -20.98 -3.31
N ILE A 19 -14.76 -20.97 -2.88
CA ILE A 19 -14.37 -21.17 -1.49
C ILE A 19 -14.86 -20.02 -0.62
N GLU A 20 -14.70 -18.76 -1.05
CA GLU A 20 -15.22 -17.59 -0.33
C GLU A 20 -16.73 -17.69 -0.10
N SER A 21 -17.49 -18.03 -1.14
CA SER A 21 -18.94 -18.16 -1.03
C SER A 21 -19.36 -19.27 -0.09
N MET A 22 -18.67 -20.41 -0.10
CA MET A 22 -18.94 -21.51 0.84
C MET A 22 -18.65 -21.12 2.29
N LEU A 23 -17.59 -20.39 2.55
CA LEU A 23 -17.23 -19.95 3.89
C LEU A 23 -18.18 -18.89 4.45
N GLN A 24 -18.68 -17.99 3.59
CA GLN A 24 -19.68 -16.99 3.99
C GLN A 24 -20.99 -17.61 4.50
N GLU A 25 -21.36 -18.80 4.02
CA GLU A 25 -22.52 -19.54 4.51
C GLU A 25 -22.28 -20.25 5.86
N LEU A 26 -21.02 -20.43 6.27
CA LEU A 26 -20.69 -21.10 7.51
C LEU A 26 -20.75 -20.15 8.71
N ASP A 27 -19.92 -19.09 8.70
CA ASP A 27 -19.90 -18.09 9.77
C ASP A 27 -19.18 -16.79 9.31
N PRO A 28 -19.51 -15.62 9.93
CA PRO A 28 -18.93 -14.34 9.53
C PRO A 28 -17.43 -14.20 9.89
N HIS A 29 -16.84 -15.12 10.63
CA HIS A 29 -15.44 -15.09 11.04
C HIS A 29 -14.54 -15.99 10.18
N SER A 30 -15.15 -16.87 9.38
CA SER A 30 -14.41 -17.71 8.44
C SER A 30 -14.03 -16.92 7.20
N VAL A 31 -12.74 -16.65 7.04
CA VAL A 31 -12.20 -15.88 5.91
C VAL A 31 -11.22 -16.73 5.13
N TYR A 32 -11.44 -16.86 3.83
CA TYR A 32 -10.46 -17.43 2.91
C TYR A 32 -9.41 -16.39 2.54
N ILE A 33 -8.15 -16.74 2.69
CA ILE A 33 -7.04 -15.90 2.28
C ILE A 33 -6.36 -16.58 1.09
N PRO A 34 -6.51 -16.07 -0.14
CA PRO A 34 -5.83 -16.59 -1.31
C PRO A 34 -4.30 -16.63 -1.10
N LYS A 35 -3.63 -17.59 -1.70
CA LYS A 35 -2.17 -17.73 -1.60
C LYS A 35 -1.41 -16.44 -1.95
N SER A 36 -1.94 -15.66 -2.90
CA SER A 36 -1.41 -14.35 -3.28
C SER A 36 -1.45 -13.32 -2.15
N ASP A 37 -2.38 -13.44 -1.22
CA ASP A 37 -2.64 -12.45 -0.17
C ASP A 37 -2.19 -12.89 1.23
N VAL A 38 -1.74 -14.17 1.38
CA VAL A 38 -1.21 -14.70 2.64
C VAL A 38 -0.09 -13.83 3.20
N GLN A 39 0.82 -13.35 2.34
CA GLN A 39 1.91 -12.49 2.78
C GLN A 39 1.39 -11.16 3.32
N LYS A 40 0.39 -10.55 2.68
CA LYS A 40 -0.26 -9.30 3.14
C LYS A 40 -1.02 -9.51 4.45
N ALA A 41 -1.67 -10.66 4.59
CA ALA A 41 -2.41 -11.01 5.81
C ALA A 41 -1.48 -11.22 7.02
N ASN A 42 -0.25 -11.68 6.79
CA ASN A 42 0.75 -11.90 7.84
C ASN A 42 1.56 -10.64 8.18
N GLU A 43 1.56 -9.59 7.35
CA GLU A 43 2.30 -8.34 7.61
C GLU A 43 2.10 -7.77 9.03
N PRO A 44 0.87 -7.72 9.60
CA PRO A 44 0.67 -7.24 10.97
C PRO A 44 1.34 -8.12 12.02
N LEU A 45 1.49 -9.42 11.75
CA LEU A 45 2.13 -10.39 12.66
C LEU A 45 3.66 -10.30 12.56
N ASP A 46 4.18 -9.97 11.38
CA ASP A 46 5.62 -9.80 11.14
C ASP A 46 6.15 -8.45 11.68
N GLY A 47 5.26 -7.56 12.15
CA GLY A 47 5.63 -6.24 12.67
C GLY A 47 6.28 -5.31 11.64
N SER A 48 6.20 -5.65 10.35
CA SER A 48 6.74 -4.84 9.25
C SER A 48 6.04 -5.18 7.93
N PHE A 49 6.02 -4.22 7.01
CA PHE A 49 5.61 -4.44 5.63
C PHE A 49 6.66 -3.87 4.66
N VAL A 50 6.63 -4.30 3.40
CA VAL A 50 7.56 -3.80 2.40
C VAL A 50 6.91 -2.71 1.54
N GLY A 51 7.53 -1.53 1.53
CA GLY A 51 7.00 -0.38 0.80
C GLY A 51 7.89 0.85 0.89
N VAL A 52 7.29 2.01 0.64
CA VAL A 52 7.99 3.31 0.70
C VAL A 52 8.06 3.90 2.11
N GLY A 53 7.17 3.52 3.03
CA GLY A 53 7.20 4.00 4.43
C GLY A 53 6.52 5.35 4.63
N ILE A 54 5.29 5.53 4.13
CA ILE A 54 4.45 6.70 4.39
C ILE A 54 3.07 6.29 4.88
N ALA A 55 2.47 7.10 5.74
CA ALA A 55 1.04 7.14 5.95
C ALA A 55 0.46 8.25 5.07
N PHE A 56 -0.65 7.98 4.40
CA PHE A 56 -1.25 8.89 3.44
C PHE A 56 -2.75 9.01 3.62
N GLN A 57 -3.31 10.08 3.09
CA GLN A 57 -4.75 10.30 2.96
C GLN A 57 -5.05 10.79 1.54
N LEU A 58 -6.13 10.27 0.95
CA LEU A 58 -6.65 10.80 -0.31
C LEU A 58 -7.51 12.03 -0.02
N VAL A 59 -7.10 13.18 -0.56
CA VAL A 59 -7.85 14.45 -0.46
C VAL A 59 -7.96 15.03 -1.84
N LYS A 60 -9.21 15.22 -2.31
CA LYS A 60 -9.49 15.70 -3.67
C LYS A 60 -8.66 14.93 -4.71
N ASP A 61 -8.80 13.61 -4.68
CA ASP A 61 -8.17 12.67 -5.61
C ASP A 61 -6.64 12.79 -5.73
N THR A 62 -6.02 13.29 -4.66
CA THR A 62 -4.57 13.46 -4.55
C THR A 62 -4.06 12.73 -3.31
N ILE A 63 -2.93 12.06 -3.43
CA ILE A 63 -2.27 11.36 -2.34
C ILE A 63 -1.50 12.38 -1.50
N ASN A 64 -1.99 12.67 -0.29
CA ASN A 64 -1.31 13.55 0.65
C ASN A 64 -0.57 12.71 1.70
N VAL A 65 0.71 12.98 1.87
CA VAL A 65 1.54 12.36 2.92
C VAL A 65 1.17 12.96 4.26
N VAL A 66 0.61 12.15 5.15
CA VAL A 66 0.25 12.58 6.51
C VAL A 66 1.43 12.40 7.45
N GLU A 67 2.13 11.28 7.30
CA GLU A 67 3.28 10.93 8.13
C GLU A 67 4.32 10.18 7.30
N VAL A 68 5.58 10.42 7.62
CA VAL A 68 6.71 9.63 7.09
C VAL A 68 7.20 8.73 8.22
N ILE A 69 7.16 7.42 7.99
CA ILE A 69 7.46 6.43 9.03
C ILE A 69 8.95 6.44 9.32
N HIS A 70 9.28 6.63 10.59
CA HIS A 70 10.66 6.68 11.05
C HIS A 70 11.41 5.37 10.76
N GLY A 71 12.63 5.47 10.26
CA GLY A 71 13.43 4.33 9.79
C GLY A 71 13.03 3.81 8.40
N GLY A 72 11.95 4.32 7.81
CA GLY A 72 11.46 3.91 6.49
C GLY A 72 12.24 4.49 5.31
N PRO A 73 12.03 3.93 4.09
CA PRO A 73 12.71 4.39 2.89
C PRO A 73 12.39 5.85 2.51
N ALA A 74 11.16 6.31 2.72
CA ALA A 74 10.74 7.68 2.39
C ALA A 74 11.47 8.73 3.24
N GLU A 75 11.74 8.43 4.51
CA GLU A 75 12.53 9.30 5.38
C GLU A 75 13.95 9.48 4.85
N LYS A 76 14.58 8.38 4.40
CA LYS A 76 15.97 8.39 3.88
C LYS A 76 16.16 9.29 2.68
N VAL A 77 15.12 9.46 1.85
CA VAL A 77 15.16 10.35 0.69
C VAL A 77 14.68 11.78 0.99
N GLY A 78 14.25 12.07 2.23
CA GLY A 78 13.85 13.40 2.67
C GLY A 78 12.40 13.78 2.32
N MET A 79 11.50 12.79 2.18
CA MET A 79 10.06 13.06 2.13
C MET A 79 9.58 13.67 3.45
N GLN A 80 8.53 14.48 3.39
CA GLN A 80 8.00 15.20 4.55
C GLN A 80 6.47 15.08 4.63
N PRO A 81 5.90 15.13 5.83
CA PRO A 81 4.47 15.33 6.00
C PRO A 81 3.99 16.58 5.24
N GLY A 82 2.84 16.50 4.58
CA GLY A 82 2.30 17.55 3.73
C GLY A 82 2.74 17.48 2.26
N ASP A 83 3.66 16.60 1.90
CA ASP A 83 3.99 16.33 0.50
C ASP A 83 2.79 15.73 -0.24
N LYS A 84 2.57 16.15 -1.50
CA LYS A 84 1.53 15.61 -2.37
C LYS A 84 2.17 14.77 -3.46
N VAL A 85 1.86 13.48 -3.49
CA VAL A 85 2.32 12.59 -4.56
C VAL A 85 1.43 12.79 -5.77
N VAL A 86 1.98 13.32 -6.84
CA VAL A 86 1.25 13.62 -8.08
C VAL A 86 1.68 12.75 -9.25
N GLN A 87 2.80 12.05 -9.13
CA GLN A 87 3.25 11.07 -10.11
C GLN A 87 3.86 9.84 -9.43
N VAL A 88 3.63 8.68 -10.03
CA VAL A 88 4.26 7.40 -9.64
C VAL A 88 4.80 6.73 -10.90
N ASN A 89 6.11 6.50 -10.95
CA ASN A 89 6.82 5.94 -12.09
C ASN A 89 6.57 6.70 -13.41
N GLY A 90 6.43 8.04 -13.34
CA GLY A 90 6.15 8.90 -14.48
C GLY A 90 4.68 8.97 -14.90
N ASN A 91 3.81 8.16 -14.32
CA ASN A 91 2.37 8.22 -14.57
C ASN A 91 1.68 9.19 -13.59
N PRO A 92 0.68 9.97 -14.03
CA PRO A 92 -0.09 10.81 -13.13
C PRO A 92 -0.75 9.98 -12.01
N ALA A 93 -0.61 10.43 -10.77
CA ALA A 93 -1.20 9.82 -9.58
C ALA A 93 -2.21 10.77 -8.93
N VAL A 94 -3.08 11.34 -9.78
CA VAL A 94 -4.16 12.26 -9.41
C VAL A 94 -5.41 11.93 -10.21
N GLY A 95 -6.60 12.21 -9.66
CA GLY A 95 -7.89 12.01 -10.30
C GLY A 95 -8.69 10.83 -9.73
N ASP A 96 -9.94 10.71 -10.20
CA ASP A 96 -10.96 9.78 -9.68
C ASP A 96 -10.56 8.29 -9.69
N SER A 97 -9.58 7.92 -10.52
CA SER A 97 -9.06 6.54 -10.61
C SER A 97 -8.13 6.16 -9.44
N ILE A 98 -7.69 7.14 -8.63
CA ILE A 98 -6.78 6.91 -7.53
C ILE A 98 -7.56 6.49 -6.30
N THR A 99 -7.51 5.20 -6.00
CA THR A 99 -8.12 4.60 -4.81
C THR A 99 -7.06 4.20 -3.79
N ASN A 100 -7.45 3.97 -2.54
CA ASN A 100 -6.53 3.43 -1.53
C ASN A 100 -5.85 2.14 -2.02
N LYS A 101 -6.61 1.25 -2.66
CA LYS A 101 -6.06 0.02 -3.25
C LYS A 101 -5.00 0.33 -4.29
N TRP A 102 -5.28 1.27 -5.21
CA TRP A 102 -4.31 1.70 -6.22
C TRP A 102 -3.01 2.18 -5.59
N VAL A 103 -3.11 3.00 -4.54
CA VAL A 103 -1.93 3.52 -3.82
C VAL A 103 -1.13 2.37 -3.18
N TYR A 104 -1.79 1.46 -2.50
CA TYR A 104 -1.11 0.29 -1.91
C TYR A 104 -0.42 -0.57 -2.97
N ASP A 105 -1.10 -0.85 -4.09
CA ASP A 105 -0.55 -1.69 -5.17
C ASP A 105 0.68 -1.05 -5.85
N HIS A 106 0.78 0.29 -5.85
CA HIS A 106 1.89 1.02 -6.48
C HIS A 106 3.02 1.41 -5.52
N LEU A 107 2.71 1.70 -4.26
CA LEU A 107 3.72 2.11 -3.27
C LEU A 107 4.32 0.94 -2.49
N ARG A 108 3.57 -0.13 -2.27
CA ARG A 108 4.10 -1.40 -1.77
C ARG A 108 4.73 -2.20 -2.91
N GLY A 109 5.43 -3.27 -2.58
CA GLY A 109 6.01 -4.16 -3.58
C GLY A 109 7.13 -5.01 -3.00
N LYS A 110 7.87 -5.68 -3.87
CA LYS A 110 8.99 -6.53 -3.44
C LYS A 110 10.13 -5.68 -2.88
N LYS A 111 10.77 -6.18 -1.81
CA LYS A 111 11.97 -5.58 -1.25
C LYS A 111 13.04 -5.38 -2.32
N ASN A 112 13.79 -4.29 -2.23
CA ASN A 112 14.84 -3.90 -3.18
C ASN A 112 14.34 -3.53 -4.59
N THR A 113 13.02 -3.32 -4.79
CA THR A 113 12.52 -2.69 -6.02
C THR A 113 12.45 -1.18 -5.86
N ARG A 114 12.61 -0.45 -6.96
CA ARG A 114 12.56 1.02 -6.96
C ARG A 114 11.20 1.53 -7.38
N VAL A 115 10.81 2.68 -6.83
CA VAL A 115 9.67 3.47 -7.28
C VAL A 115 10.07 4.93 -7.34
N LYS A 116 9.74 5.59 -8.44
CA LYS A 116 9.94 7.04 -8.61
C LYS A 116 8.65 7.77 -8.25
N LEU A 117 8.75 8.74 -7.36
CA LEU A 117 7.62 9.57 -6.95
C LEU A 117 7.88 11.02 -7.35
N GLY A 118 6.97 11.61 -8.13
CA GLY A 118 6.93 13.04 -8.38
C GLY A 118 6.06 13.71 -7.33
N ILE A 119 6.66 14.61 -6.57
CA ILE A 119 6.05 15.22 -5.39
C ILE A 119 5.89 16.72 -5.60
N LYS A 120 4.74 17.25 -5.18
CA LYS A 120 4.52 18.68 -5.02
C LYS A 120 4.57 19.03 -3.53
N ARG A 121 5.49 19.91 -3.15
CA ARG A 121 5.66 20.39 -1.76
C ARG A 121 5.17 21.83 -1.66
N GLY A 122 4.17 22.04 -0.80
CA GLY A 122 3.54 23.37 -0.63
C GLY A 122 2.98 23.93 -1.94
N ASP A 123 3.19 25.21 -2.16
CA ASP A 123 2.75 25.94 -3.36
C ASP A 123 3.80 25.99 -4.49
N ALA A 124 4.87 25.20 -4.37
CA ALA A 124 5.92 25.16 -5.38
C ALA A 124 5.36 24.66 -6.72
N ASN A 125 5.70 25.35 -7.81
CA ASN A 125 5.31 24.96 -9.18
C ASN A 125 6.21 23.84 -9.75
N SER A 126 7.33 23.55 -9.12
CA SER A 126 8.26 22.49 -9.54
C SER A 126 7.97 21.19 -8.80
N LEU A 127 8.03 20.08 -9.53
CA LEU A 127 8.01 18.75 -8.93
C LEU A 127 9.38 18.41 -8.36
N ILE A 128 9.36 17.70 -7.24
CA ILE A 128 10.54 17.09 -6.63
C ILE A 128 10.46 15.59 -6.91
N ASP A 129 11.46 15.06 -7.57
CA ASP A 129 11.52 13.63 -7.88
C ASP A 129 12.29 12.88 -6.79
N PHE A 130 11.66 11.86 -6.22
CA PHE A 130 12.28 10.93 -5.30
C PHE A 130 12.37 9.53 -5.91
N ASP A 131 13.56 8.95 -5.91
CA ASP A 131 13.79 7.55 -6.29
C ASP A 131 13.92 6.73 -4.99
N ILE A 132 12.89 5.98 -4.66
CA ILE A 132 12.77 5.26 -3.39
C ILE A 132 13.01 3.78 -3.62
N LEU A 133 13.98 3.21 -2.91
CA LEU A 133 14.19 1.77 -2.83
C LEU A 133 13.25 1.19 -1.78
N ARG A 134 12.29 0.36 -2.19
CA ARG A 134 11.36 -0.29 -1.24
C ARG A 134 12.12 -1.19 -0.28
N ASP A 135 11.83 -1.06 0.99
CA ASP A 135 12.43 -1.85 2.06
C ASP A 135 11.39 -2.17 3.14
N ALA A 136 11.77 -2.96 4.12
CA ALA A 136 10.95 -3.21 5.29
C ALA A 136 10.68 -1.90 6.03
N VAL A 137 9.42 -1.66 6.32
CA VAL A 137 8.92 -0.50 7.08
C VAL A 137 8.43 -1.02 8.42
N PRO A 138 9.00 -0.58 9.56
CA PRO A 138 8.58 -1.06 10.87
C PRO A 138 7.16 -0.60 11.20
N ILE A 139 6.37 -1.47 11.82
CA ILE A 139 5.08 -1.14 12.41
C ILE A 139 5.31 -1.03 13.92
N ASN A 140 5.44 0.19 14.43
CA ASN A 140 5.62 0.40 15.85
C ASN A 140 4.28 0.32 16.58
N SER A 141 4.16 -0.59 17.54
CA SER A 141 2.97 -0.68 18.40
C SER A 141 2.89 0.47 19.41
N VAL A 142 4.02 1.09 19.72
CA VAL A 142 4.14 2.24 20.64
C VAL A 142 4.98 3.31 19.94
N ASN A 143 4.37 4.44 19.62
CA ASN A 143 5.05 5.58 18.98
C ASN A 143 5.61 6.58 20.01
N THR A 144 5.01 6.66 21.20
CA THR A 144 5.40 7.61 22.23
C THR A 144 5.15 7.03 23.61
N PHE A 145 6.11 7.19 24.52
CA PHE A 145 5.91 6.95 25.94
C PHE A 145 6.56 8.09 26.73
N PHE A 146 5.93 8.51 27.81
CA PHE A 146 6.48 9.49 28.72
C PHE A 146 6.05 9.17 30.15
N MET A 147 6.90 9.47 31.13
CA MET A 147 6.54 9.41 32.53
C MET A 147 5.87 10.69 32.95
N ILE A 148 4.73 10.58 33.60
CA ILE A 148 4.05 11.68 34.25
C ILE A 148 4.67 11.74 35.65
N ASP A 149 5.54 12.74 35.89
CA ASP A 149 6.03 13.02 37.24
C ASP A 149 4.87 13.47 38.12
N LYS A 150 4.91 13.01 39.39
CA LYS A 150 3.91 13.37 40.40
C LYS A 150 4.16 14.77 40.95
#